data_ef05c9d59f0c8fe9646662f7e19094dc
#
_entry.id   ef05c9d59f0c8fe9646662f7e19094dc
#
_cell.length_a   1.000
_cell.length_b   1.000
_cell.length_c   1.000
_cell.angle_alpha   90.00
_cell.angle_beta   90.00
_cell.angle_gamma   90.00
#
_symmetry.space_group_name_H-M   'P 1'
#
loop_
_entity.id
_entity.type
_entity.pdbx_description
1 polymer ?
#
loop_
_entity_poly.entity_id
_entity_poly.type
_entity_poly.pdbx_seq_one_letter_code
_entity_poly.pdbx_strand_id
1 'polypeptide(L)'
;MRSIPIIKLLQFLFLFYFCIGYTKGATPSYFFQQLNLDKGLSQTTVNCILADNKGLIWIGTASGLSCFDRYGMKSYFHEKDNPYSLPGNTIYFIAEDSLNNIWVSTNNGLTLYDKSSDSFRPVKFEDKIITTNSFHTFSGSILFTADEGVYIYDGKSRTLHKRPVLQKDSSDFIPYYIRPWDKDEVLLISRRNG
;
A
#
# COMPACT_ATOMS: atom_id res chain seq x y z
N MET A 1 0.10 -66.24 21.60
CA MET A 1 0.79 -65.02 21.14
C MET A 1 1.75 -65.42 20.00
N ARG A 2 1.50 -65.03 18.77
CA ARG A 2 2.41 -65.34 17.64
C ARG A 2 3.52 -64.31 17.63
N SER A 3 4.76 -64.73 17.91
CA SER A 3 5.96 -63.89 17.83
C SER A 3 6.20 -63.48 16.38
N ILE A 4 6.26 -62.18 16.14
CA ILE A 4 6.67 -61.64 14.83
C ILE A 4 8.15 -62.01 14.65
N PRO A 5 8.52 -62.71 13.57
CA PRO A 5 9.89 -63.11 13.37
C PRO A 5 10.77 -61.84 13.23
N ILE A 6 11.88 -61.80 13.95
CA ILE A 6 12.85 -60.69 14.03
C ILE A 6 13.24 -60.16 12.64
N ILE A 7 13.27 -61.01 11.63
CA ILE A 7 13.56 -60.67 10.24
C ILE A 7 12.51 -59.72 9.66
N LYS A 8 11.23 -59.90 9.94
CA LYS A 8 10.16 -59.01 9.46
C LYS A 8 10.19 -57.66 10.16
N LEU A 9 10.59 -57.62 11.44
CA LEU A 9 10.76 -56.38 12.18
C LEU A 9 11.94 -55.57 11.64
N LEU A 10 13.06 -56.21 11.32
CA LEU A 10 14.22 -55.61 10.70
C LEU A 10 13.94 -55.09 9.27
N GLN A 11 13.17 -55.81 8.47
CA GLN A 11 12.74 -55.34 7.14
C GLN A 11 11.83 -54.12 7.23
N PHE A 12 10.93 -54.08 8.24
CA PHE A 12 10.05 -52.92 8.43
C PHE A 12 10.83 -51.69 8.90
N LEU A 13 11.80 -51.86 9.79
CA LEU A 13 12.72 -50.79 10.23
C LEU A 13 13.59 -50.26 9.08
N PHE A 14 14.08 -51.14 8.19
CA PHE A 14 14.87 -50.76 7.03
C PHE A 14 14.03 -49.94 6.02
N LEU A 15 12.79 -50.40 5.75
CA LEU A 15 11.83 -49.67 4.90
C LEU A 15 11.48 -48.30 5.50
N PHE A 16 11.29 -48.24 6.81
CA PHE A 16 10.98 -46.98 7.51
C PHE A 16 12.14 -46.02 7.48
N TYR A 17 13.37 -46.49 7.65
CA TYR A 17 14.59 -45.70 7.54
C TYR A 17 14.81 -45.18 6.11
N PHE A 18 14.48 -45.95 5.09
CA PHE A 18 14.57 -45.58 3.68
C PHE A 18 13.53 -44.51 3.30
N CYS A 19 12.33 -44.55 3.89
CA CYS A 19 11.28 -43.54 3.67
C CYS A 19 11.64 -42.17 4.31
N ILE A 20 12.39 -42.14 5.40
CA ILE A 20 12.76 -40.89 6.09
C ILE A 20 13.91 -40.11 5.35
N GLY A 21 14.69 -40.86 4.54
CA GLY A 21 15.92 -40.34 3.91
C GLY A 21 15.73 -39.43 2.67
N TYR A 22 14.52 -39.25 2.14
CA TYR A 22 14.32 -38.59 0.83
C TYR A 22 13.38 -37.40 0.83
N THR A 23 13.24 -36.69 1.92
CA THR A 23 12.68 -35.32 1.83
C THR A 23 13.80 -34.34 1.48
N LYS A 24 14.21 -34.29 0.22
CA LYS A 24 14.90 -33.09 -0.29
C LYS A 24 13.89 -31.96 -0.21
N GLY A 25 14.04 -31.10 0.78
CA GLY A 25 13.32 -29.85 0.80
C GLY A 25 13.53 -29.12 -0.51
N ALA A 26 12.48 -28.92 -1.30
CA ALA A 26 12.56 -28.11 -2.50
C ALA A 26 13.00 -26.70 -2.08
N THR A 27 14.20 -26.31 -2.46
CA THR A 27 14.61 -24.92 -2.29
C THR A 27 13.70 -24.06 -3.15
N PRO A 28 13.01 -23.05 -2.58
CA PRO A 28 12.17 -22.20 -3.38
C PRO A 28 13.03 -21.52 -4.45
N SER A 29 12.68 -21.72 -5.71
CA SER A 29 13.29 -20.99 -6.81
C SER A 29 12.55 -19.67 -6.98
N TYR A 30 13.26 -18.57 -6.83
CA TYR A 30 12.71 -17.23 -7.06
C TYR A 30 12.95 -16.85 -8.51
N PHE A 31 11.88 -16.45 -9.20
CA PHE A 31 11.97 -15.85 -10.53
C PHE A 31 11.80 -14.35 -10.40
N PHE A 32 12.74 -13.60 -10.95
CA PHE A 32 12.68 -12.16 -11.00
C PHE A 32 12.25 -11.69 -12.37
N GLN A 33 11.25 -10.82 -12.43
CA GLN A 33 10.81 -10.17 -13.65
C GLN A 33 11.03 -8.67 -13.52
N GLN A 34 11.77 -8.10 -14.48
CA GLN A 34 11.96 -6.66 -14.53
C GLN A 34 10.73 -6.00 -15.19
N LEU A 35 10.14 -5.03 -14.51
CA LEU A 35 9.15 -4.11 -15.07
C LEU A 35 9.86 -2.82 -15.46
N ASN A 36 9.73 -2.43 -16.71
CA ASN A 36 10.39 -1.26 -17.29
C ASN A 36 9.44 -0.50 -18.23
N LEU A 37 9.93 0.56 -18.88
CA LEU A 37 9.15 1.38 -19.80
C LEU A 37 8.60 0.58 -20.97
N ASP A 38 9.36 -0.38 -21.52
CA ASP A 38 8.93 -1.23 -22.63
C ASP A 38 7.74 -2.12 -22.27
N LYS A 39 7.56 -2.38 -20.97
CA LYS A 39 6.42 -3.13 -20.41
C LYS A 39 5.30 -2.24 -19.91
N GLY A 40 5.35 -0.93 -20.19
CA GLY A 40 4.29 0.03 -19.90
C GLY A 40 4.41 0.76 -18.56
N LEU A 41 5.55 0.63 -17.84
CA LEU A 41 5.79 1.45 -16.64
C LEU A 41 5.80 2.94 -17.01
N SER A 42 5.10 3.77 -16.25
CA SER A 42 4.95 5.20 -16.55
C SER A 42 6.29 5.96 -16.50
N GLN A 43 7.19 5.56 -15.59
CA GLN A 43 8.52 6.16 -15.46
C GLN A 43 9.41 5.30 -14.55
N THR A 44 10.74 5.35 -14.74
CA THR A 44 11.71 4.48 -14.03
C THR A 44 11.98 4.86 -12.57
N THR A 45 11.72 6.12 -12.18
CA THR A 45 11.86 6.57 -10.79
C THR A 45 10.61 6.18 -10.00
N VAL A 46 10.68 5.06 -9.31
CA VAL A 46 9.59 4.54 -8.49
C VAL A 46 9.66 5.16 -7.09
N ASN A 47 8.58 5.80 -6.65
CA ASN A 47 8.47 6.42 -5.33
C ASN A 47 7.78 5.51 -4.31
N CYS A 48 6.78 4.73 -4.75
CA CYS A 48 6.01 3.84 -3.89
C CYS A 48 5.42 2.67 -4.67
N ILE A 49 5.14 1.58 -3.96
CA ILE A 49 4.53 0.36 -4.50
C ILE A 49 3.49 -0.13 -3.49
N LEU A 50 2.35 -0.58 -4.00
CA LEU A 50 1.28 -1.24 -3.23
C LEU A 50 0.83 -2.50 -3.96
N ALA A 51 0.77 -3.62 -3.26
CA ALA A 51 0.01 -4.79 -3.71
C ALA A 51 -1.37 -4.73 -3.07
N ASP A 52 -2.43 -4.62 -3.88
CA ASP A 52 -3.79 -4.54 -3.36
C ASP A 52 -4.36 -5.95 -3.06
N ASN A 53 -5.50 -6.01 -2.38
CA ASN A 53 -6.15 -7.26 -1.98
C ASN A 53 -6.64 -8.13 -3.14
N LYS A 54 -6.68 -7.60 -4.37
CA LYS A 54 -6.99 -8.34 -5.61
C LYS A 54 -5.74 -8.87 -6.30
N GLY A 55 -4.56 -8.56 -5.76
CA GLY A 55 -3.27 -8.94 -6.32
C GLY A 55 -2.82 -8.06 -7.49
N LEU A 56 -3.41 -6.88 -7.68
CA LEU A 56 -2.89 -5.86 -8.56
C LEU A 56 -1.72 -5.15 -7.89
N ILE A 57 -0.70 -4.82 -8.66
CA ILE A 57 0.47 -4.07 -8.17
C ILE A 57 0.38 -2.64 -8.70
N TRP A 58 0.20 -1.71 -7.78
CA TRP A 58 0.18 -0.29 -8.06
C TRP A 58 1.57 0.29 -7.86
N ILE A 59 2.07 1.02 -8.84
CA ILE A 59 3.42 1.58 -8.87
C ILE A 59 3.33 3.07 -9.08
N GLY A 60 3.62 3.83 -8.05
CA GLY A 60 3.69 5.29 -8.10
C GLY A 60 5.08 5.76 -8.50
N THR A 61 5.16 6.59 -9.52
CA THR A 61 6.40 7.07 -10.07
C THR A 61 6.52 8.60 -9.99
N ALA A 62 7.67 9.13 -10.39
CA ALA A 62 7.86 10.58 -10.53
C ALA A 62 7.04 11.18 -11.69
N SER A 63 6.48 10.34 -12.60
CA SER A 63 5.65 10.80 -13.71
C SER A 63 4.58 9.76 -14.08
N GLY A 64 3.54 9.66 -13.26
CA GLY A 64 2.38 8.81 -13.47
C GLY A 64 2.25 7.67 -12.48
N LEU A 65 1.08 7.05 -12.51
CA LEU A 65 0.70 5.86 -11.74
C LEU A 65 0.55 4.69 -12.69
N SER A 66 1.15 3.56 -12.38
CA SER A 66 1.00 2.32 -13.17
C SER A 66 0.32 1.25 -12.33
N CYS A 67 -0.55 0.47 -12.96
CA CYS A 67 -1.21 -0.69 -12.38
C CYS A 67 -0.86 -1.93 -13.20
N PHE A 68 -0.27 -2.94 -12.56
CA PHE A 68 0.14 -4.20 -13.18
C PHE A 68 -0.78 -5.34 -12.70
N ASP A 69 -1.37 -6.06 -13.63
CA ASP A 69 -2.34 -7.14 -13.37
C ASP A 69 -1.78 -8.55 -13.65
N ARG A 70 -0.46 -8.70 -13.78
CA ARG A 70 0.31 -9.89 -14.19
C ARG A 70 0.32 -10.14 -15.71
N TYR A 71 -0.63 -9.63 -16.47
CA TYR A 71 -0.72 -9.81 -17.92
C TYR A 71 -0.25 -8.57 -18.67
N GLY A 72 -0.53 -7.40 -18.13
CA GLY A 72 -0.16 -6.13 -18.71
C GLY A 72 -0.04 -5.03 -17.68
N MET A 73 0.39 -3.88 -18.14
CA MET A 73 0.49 -2.67 -17.34
C MET A 73 -0.38 -1.57 -17.94
N LYS A 74 -1.19 -0.95 -17.10
CA LYS A 74 -1.96 0.24 -17.45
C LYS A 74 -1.38 1.42 -16.71
N SER A 75 -1.12 2.52 -17.42
CA SER A 75 -0.58 3.75 -16.84
C SER A 75 -1.60 4.88 -16.92
N TYR A 76 -1.62 5.67 -15.84
CA TYR A 76 -2.51 6.81 -15.64
C TYR A 76 -1.69 8.07 -15.48
N PHE A 77 -2.17 9.16 -16.06
CA PHE A 77 -1.52 10.46 -16.06
C PHE A 77 -2.51 11.57 -15.73
N HIS A 78 -1.98 12.71 -15.36
CA HIS A 78 -2.77 13.93 -15.31
C HIS A 78 -3.12 14.40 -16.71
N GLU A 79 -4.39 14.69 -16.93
CA GLU A 79 -4.94 15.28 -18.15
C GLU A 79 -5.57 16.62 -17.82
N LYS A 80 -5.08 17.69 -18.45
CA LYS A 80 -5.40 19.08 -18.09
C LYS A 80 -6.90 19.40 -18.02
N ASP A 81 -7.68 18.86 -18.96
CA ASP A 81 -9.11 19.16 -19.09
C ASP A 81 -10.02 18.02 -18.62
N ASN A 82 -9.44 17.01 -17.97
CA ASN A 82 -10.15 15.85 -17.45
C ASN A 82 -10.15 15.83 -15.91
N PRO A 83 -11.24 16.27 -15.25
CA PRO A 83 -11.32 16.30 -13.80
C PRO A 83 -11.33 14.91 -13.13
N TYR A 84 -11.48 13.85 -13.95
CA TYR A 84 -11.47 12.45 -13.52
C TYR A 84 -10.12 11.77 -13.76
N SER A 85 -9.12 12.49 -14.25
CA SER A 85 -7.74 12.03 -14.33
C SER A 85 -6.99 12.23 -13.00
N LEU A 86 -5.74 11.79 -12.92
CA LEU A 86 -4.88 12.09 -11.77
C LEU A 86 -4.78 13.61 -11.54
N PRO A 87 -4.84 14.11 -10.30
CA PRO A 87 -4.64 15.53 -10.00
C PRO A 87 -3.24 16.03 -10.40
N GLY A 88 -2.24 15.15 -10.34
CA GLY A 88 -0.86 15.43 -10.71
C GLY A 88 -0.09 14.18 -11.08
N ASN A 89 1.05 14.33 -11.73
CA ASN A 89 1.83 13.19 -12.23
C ASN A 89 2.85 12.64 -11.24
N THR A 90 3.36 13.43 -10.29
CA THR A 90 4.28 12.91 -9.29
C THR A 90 3.50 12.22 -8.18
N ILE A 91 3.65 10.90 -8.09
CA ILE A 91 2.98 10.10 -7.06
C ILE A 91 3.90 9.98 -5.85
N TYR A 92 3.40 10.32 -4.67
CA TYR A 92 4.15 10.23 -3.43
C TYR A 92 3.81 8.98 -2.63
N PHE A 93 2.53 8.67 -2.51
CA PHE A 93 2.04 7.55 -1.70
C PHE A 93 0.84 6.87 -2.35
N ILE A 94 0.70 5.57 -2.09
CA ILE A 94 -0.46 4.78 -2.45
C ILE A 94 -0.84 3.95 -1.23
N ALA A 95 -2.13 3.86 -0.90
CA ALA A 95 -2.64 2.96 0.13
C ALA A 95 -3.99 2.38 -0.26
N GLU A 96 -4.33 1.26 0.35
CA GLU A 96 -5.66 0.63 0.27
C GLU A 96 -6.33 0.73 1.63
N ASP A 97 -7.60 1.18 1.66
CA ASP A 97 -8.38 1.22 2.89
C ASP A 97 -9.11 -0.12 3.14
N SER A 98 -9.79 -0.23 4.29
CA SER A 98 -10.54 -1.44 4.67
C SER A 98 -11.72 -1.77 3.77
N LEU A 99 -12.15 -0.85 2.91
CA LEU A 99 -13.18 -1.03 1.90
C LEU A 99 -12.61 -1.32 0.52
N ASN A 100 -11.29 -1.52 0.45
CA ASN A 100 -10.52 -1.77 -0.78
C ASN A 100 -10.52 -0.60 -1.77
N ASN A 101 -10.68 0.62 -1.28
CA ASN A 101 -10.46 1.79 -2.10
C ASN A 101 -8.98 2.10 -2.19
N ILE A 102 -8.52 2.47 -3.37
CA ILE A 102 -7.12 2.86 -3.61
C ILE A 102 -7.00 4.38 -3.50
N TRP A 103 -6.19 4.81 -2.56
CA TRP A 103 -5.85 6.20 -2.29
C TRP A 103 -4.52 6.54 -2.90
N VAL A 104 -4.44 7.66 -3.59
CA VAL A 104 -3.23 8.10 -4.27
C VAL A 104 -2.93 9.54 -3.90
N SER A 105 -1.74 9.77 -3.34
CA SER A 105 -1.23 11.12 -3.08
C SER A 105 -0.35 11.58 -4.22
N THR A 106 -0.64 12.75 -4.77
CA THR A 106 0.11 13.37 -5.85
C THR A 106 0.63 14.74 -5.45
N ASN A 107 1.51 15.32 -6.27
CA ASN A 107 1.99 16.70 -6.07
C ASN A 107 0.88 17.78 -6.13
N ASN A 108 -0.29 17.46 -6.71
CA ASN A 108 -1.42 18.39 -6.84
C ASN A 108 -2.65 17.96 -6.06
N GLY A 109 -2.54 16.99 -5.17
CA GLY A 109 -3.61 16.61 -4.27
C GLY A 109 -3.78 15.11 -4.06
N LEU A 110 -4.60 14.81 -3.06
CA LEU A 110 -5.03 13.46 -2.70
C LEU A 110 -6.24 13.08 -3.56
N THR A 111 -6.25 11.87 -4.07
CA THR A 111 -7.34 11.35 -4.89
C THR A 111 -7.69 9.91 -4.54
N LEU A 112 -8.91 9.53 -4.83
CA LEU A 112 -9.45 8.19 -4.68
C LEU A 112 -9.69 7.58 -6.06
N TYR A 113 -9.17 6.38 -6.30
CA TYR A 113 -9.43 5.64 -7.53
C TYR A 113 -10.79 4.96 -7.47
N ASP A 114 -11.63 5.25 -8.45
CA ASP A 114 -12.92 4.58 -8.64
C ASP A 114 -12.79 3.43 -9.62
N LYS A 115 -12.83 2.21 -9.09
CA LYS A 115 -12.70 0.98 -9.88
C LYS A 115 -13.84 0.77 -10.89
N SER A 116 -15.00 1.36 -10.64
CA SER A 116 -16.20 1.15 -11.49
C SER A 116 -16.15 1.97 -12.77
N SER A 117 -15.61 3.17 -12.69
CA SER A 117 -15.46 4.10 -13.80
C SER A 117 -14.03 4.22 -14.31
N ASP A 118 -13.09 3.49 -13.69
CA ASP A 118 -11.66 3.52 -14.00
C ASP A 118 -11.10 4.95 -14.03
N SER A 119 -11.43 5.72 -13.02
CA SER A 119 -11.18 7.16 -12.93
C SER A 119 -10.77 7.59 -11.54
N PHE A 120 -10.40 8.86 -11.37
CA PHE A 120 -9.94 9.42 -10.11
C PHE A 120 -10.88 10.51 -9.63
N ARG A 121 -11.14 10.53 -8.32
CA ARG A 121 -11.95 11.57 -7.66
C ARG A 121 -11.09 12.32 -6.66
N PRO A 122 -10.81 13.61 -6.87
CA PRO A 122 -10.07 14.42 -5.91
C PRO A 122 -10.75 14.44 -4.54
N VAL A 123 -9.96 14.28 -3.48
CA VAL A 123 -10.43 14.37 -2.11
C VAL A 123 -10.40 15.83 -1.68
N LYS A 124 -11.54 16.33 -1.19
CA LYS A 124 -11.70 17.72 -0.75
C LYS A 124 -12.12 17.77 0.70
N PHE A 125 -11.66 18.79 1.40
CA PHE A 125 -12.14 19.20 2.71
C PHE A 125 -12.53 20.69 2.64
N GLU A 126 -13.76 21.03 3.00
CA GLU A 126 -14.29 22.40 2.88
C GLU A 126 -14.04 23.00 1.47
N ASP A 127 -14.36 22.23 0.42
CA ASP A 127 -14.17 22.56 -1.00
C ASP A 127 -12.71 22.77 -1.48
N LYS A 128 -11.72 22.62 -0.60
CA LYS A 128 -10.31 22.69 -0.96
C LYS A 128 -9.75 21.31 -1.25
N ILE A 129 -8.95 21.20 -2.30
CA ILE A 129 -8.19 19.98 -2.60
C ILE A 129 -7.12 19.82 -1.52
N ILE A 130 -7.02 18.62 -0.97
CA ILE A 130 -6.04 18.30 0.06
C ILE A 130 -4.76 17.81 -0.58
N THR A 131 -3.64 18.42 -0.24
CA THR A 131 -2.30 17.89 -0.46
C THR A 131 -1.80 17.24 0.81
N THR A 132 -1.23 16.05 0.71
CA THR A 132 -0.74 15.32 1.89
C THR A 132 0.76 15.07 1.81
N ASN A 133 1.43 15.23 2.93
CA ASN A 133 2.85 14.94 3.09
C ASN A 133 3.11 13.48 3.50
N SER A 134 2.14 12.85 4.14
CA SER A 134 2.25 11.45 4.57
C SER A 134 0.87 10.89 4.86
N PHE A 135 0.62 9.62 4.49
CA PHE A 135 -0.58 8.92 4.93
C PHE A 135 -0.31 7.44 5.22
N HIS A 136 -1.15 6.88 6.06
CA HIS A 136 -1.14 5.47 6.45
C HIS A 136 -2.54 4.93 6.68
N THR A 137 -2.70 3.63 6.48
CA THR A 137 -3.86 2.91 6.97
C THR A 137 -3.72 2.67 8.47
N PHE A 138 -4.74 3.02 9.23
CA PHE A 138 -4.76 2.83 10.68
C PHE A 138 -6.16 2.41 11.14
N SER A 139 -6.25 1.25 11.77
CA SER A 139 -7.53 0.67 12.23
C SER A 139 -8.64 0.67 11.16
N GLY A 140 -8.27 0.41 9.90
CA GLY A 140 -9.21 0.38 8.77
C GLY A 140 -9.61 1.73 8.18
N SER A 141 -9.13 2.82 8.75
CA SER A 141 -9.27 4.18 8.25
C SER A 141 -8.00 4.66 7.55
N ILE A 142 -8.11 5.70 6.74
CA ILE A 142 -6.94 6.42 6.22
C ILE A 142 -6.65 7.61 7.12
N LEU A 143 -5.44 7.65 7.60
CA LEU A 143 -4.90 8.72 8.44
C LEU A 143 -3.82 9.45 7.67
N PHE A 144 -3.89 10.78 7.57
CA PHE A 144 -2.90 11.56 6.83
C PHE A 144 -2.66 12.94 7.43
N THR A 145 -1.51 13.50 7.11
CA THR A 145 -1.15 14.88 7.46
C THR A 145 -1.33 15.78 6.24
N ALA A 146 -1.91 16.93 6.43
CA ALA A 146 -2.03 17.99 5.41
C ALA A 146 -1.88 19.34 6.10
N ASP A 147 -1.54 20.37 5.33
CA ASP A 147 -1.12 21.74 5.66
C ASP A 147 -1.22 22.20 7.13
N GLU A 148 -2.32 21.93 7.80
CA GLU A 148 -2.56 22.45 9.15
C GLU A 148 -3.06 21.38 10.15
N GLY A 149 -2.94 20.10 9.85
CA GLY A 149 -3.48 19.12 10.78
C GLY A 149 -3.38 17.67 10.36
N VAL A 150 -3.98 16.85 11.20
CA VAL A 150 -4.17 15.42 10.97
C VAL A 150 -5.60 15.19 10.55
N TYR A 151 -5.78 14.40 9.53
CA TYR A 151 -7.09 14.07 8.99
C TYR A 151 -7.30 12.56 9.05
N ILE A 152 -8.52 12.17 9.36
CA ILE A 152 -8.97 10.77 9.35
C ILE A 152 -10.12 10.66 8.36
N TYR A 153 -9.98 9.78 7.41
CA TYR A 153 -11.10 9.36 6.58
C TYR A 153 -11.68 8.06 7.13
N ASP A 154 -12.92 8.14 7.57
CA ASP A 154 -13.70 6.96 7.94
C ASP A 154 -14.38 6.38 6.69
N GLY A 155 -13.91 5.22 6.25
CA GLY A 155 -14.46 4.53 5.09
C GLY A 155 -15.93 4.12 5.26
N LYS A 156 -16.40 3.85 6.48
CA LYS A 156 -17.78 3.43 6.73
C LYS A 156 -18.76 4.57 6.55
N SER A 157 -18.48 5.72 7.14
CA SER A 157 -19.31 6.93 7.02
C SER A 157 -18.99 7.72 5.74
N ARG A 158 -17.89 7.43 5.06
CA ARG A 158 -17.34 8.17 3.91
C ARG A 158 -17.10 9.66 4.23
N THR A 159 -16.74 9.94 5.47
CA THR A 159 -16.54 11.30 5.97
C THR A 159 -15.08 11.54 6.30
N LEU A 160 -14.65 12.75 6.04
CA LEU A 160 -13.33 13.23 6.38
C LEU A 160 -13.42 14.12 7.62
N HIS A 161 -12.61 13.82 8.62
CA HIS A 161 -12.56 14.55 9.88
C HIS A 161 -11.17 15.11 10.10
N LYS A 162 -11.09 16.41 10.38
CA LYS A 162 -9.87 17.02 10.92
C LYS A 162 -9.78 16.70 12.41
N ARG A 163 -8.63 16.22 12.87
CA ARG A 163 -8.35 15.95 14.27
C ARG A 163 -7.47 17.06 14.84
N PRO A 164 -7.84 17.61 15.99
CA PRO A 164 -6.95 18.54 16.68
C PRO A 164 -5.68 17.77 17.12
N VAL A 165 -4.54 18.34 16.85
CA VAL A 165 -3.28 17.87 17.43
C VAL A 165 -3.20 18.47 18.81
N LEU A 166 -3.42 17.65 19.84
CA LEU A 166 -3.29 18.08 21.23
C LEU A 166 -1.80 18.21 21.56
N GLN A 167 -1.31 19.43 21.46
CA GLN A 167 0.05 19.74 21.86
C GLN A 167 0.07 20.62 23.10
N LYS A 168 0.91 20.24 24.06
CA LYS A 168 0.95 20.87 25.37
C LYS A 168 1.67 22.23 25.39
N ASP A 169 2.58 22.51 24.43
CA ASP A 169 3.52 23.61 24.62
C ASP A 169 4.00 24.40 23.38
N SER A 170 3.47 24.26 22.19
CA SER A 170 3.89 25.16 21.09
C SER A 170 2.84 25.35 19.99
N SER A 171 2.64 26.64 19.64
CA SER A 171 1.81 27.10 18.51
C SER A 171 2.37 26.72 17.13
N ASP A 172 3.59 26.18 17.06
CA ASP A 172 4.36 26.02 15.83
C ASP A 172 4.49 24.56 15.37
N PHE A 173 3.67 23.66 15.91
CA PHE A 173 3.69 22.26 15.48
C PHE A 173 2.86 22.08 14.22
N ILE A 174 3.52 21.91 13.09
CA ILE A 174 2.89 21.52 11.83
C ILE A 174 3.19 20.03 11.63
N PRO A 175 2.18 19.14 11.72
CA PRO A 175 2.39 17.72 11.53
C PRO A 175 2.78 17.47 10.06
N TYR A 176 3.99 16.97 9.87
CA TYR A 176 4.54 16.70 8.54
C TYR A 176 4.50 15.23 8.17
N TYR A 177 4.74 14.37 9.17
CA TYR A 177 4.82 12.93 8.95
C TYR A 177 4.05 12.18 10.01
N ILE A 178 3.34 11.12 9.62
CA ILE A 178 2.56 10.27 10.51
C ILE A 178 2.94 8.82 10.32
N ARG A 179 3.08 8.08 11.42
CA ARG A 179 3.28 6.62 11.41
C ARG A 179 2.50 5.96 12.52
N PRO A 180 1.91 4.78 12.28
CA PRO A 180 1.42 3.95 13.36
C PRO A 180 2.57 3.61 14.33
N TRP A 181 2.30 3.75 15.64
CA TRP A 181 3.24 3.40 16.70
C TRP A 181 2.78 2.12 17.43
N ASP A 182 1.49 2.05 17.74
CA ASP A 182 0.83 0.89 18.34
C ASP A 182 -0.59 0.78 17.78
N LYS A 183 -1.41 -0.16 18.29
CA LYS A 183 -2.77 -0.43 17.81
C LYS A 183 -3.66 0.81 17.80
N ASP A 184 -3.50 1.69 18.79
CA ASP A 184 -4.33 2.88 19.01
C ASP A 184 -3.51 4.18 19.03
N GLU A 185 -2.21 4.10 18.76
CA GLU A 185 -1.31 5.25 18.83
C GLU A 185 -0.60 5.51 17.50
N VAL A 186 -0.37 6.77 17.22
CA VAL A 186 0.37 7.23 16.06
C VAL A 186 1.47 8.20 16.46
N LEU A 187 2.62 8.06 15.83
CA LEU A 187 3.72 8.99 15.96
C LEU A 187 3.54 10.12 14.95
N LEU A 188 3.50 11.35 15.43
CA LEU A 188 3.49 12.55 14.61
C LEU A 188 4.88 13.19 14.66
N ILE A 189 5.43 13.47 13.50
CA ILE A 189 6.70 14.19 13.35
C ILE A 189 6.39 15.55 12.75
N SER A 190 6.84 16.59 13.44
CA SER A 190 6.75 17.98 12.98
C SER A 190 7.94 18.35 12.12
N ARG A 191 7.71 19.14 11.10
CA ARG A 191 8.76 19.88 10.44
C ARG A 191 8.95 21.19 11.22
N ARG A 192 10.08 21.37 11.87
CA ARG A 192 10.46 22.66 12.43
C ARG A 192 10.80 23.59 11.24
N ASN A 193 10.13 24.71 11.16
CA ASN A 193 10.63 25.80 10.33
C ASN A 193 11.90 26.31 11.01
N GLY A 194 13.06 25.98 10.42
CA GLY A 194 14.36 26.49 10.84
C GLY A 194 14.52 27.94 10.47
#